data_407f29ce5393837bbcf172a2029f17e5
#
_entry.id   407f29ce5393837bbcf172a2029f17e5
#
_cell.length_a   1.000
_cell.length_b   1.000
_cell.length_c   1.000
_cell.angle_alpha   90.00
_cell.angle_beta   90.00
_cell.angle_gamma   90.00
#
_symmetry.space_group_name_H-M   'P 1'
#
loop_
_entity.id
_entity.type
_entity.pdbx_description
1 polymer ?
#
loop_
_entity_poly.entity_id
_entity_poly.type
_entity_poly.pdbx_seq_one_letter_code
_entity_poly.pdbx_strand_id
1 'polypeptide(L)'
;MTTPPVYAVGDIHGQFDMLQRALRQIEKDGGTDAKIVFLGDLVDRGTGSRQVIECLIEGQARGRDWTVLTGNHDDLFVGFMDSGAVHDPRVKSGVPWHGPRIGGLPTLASYGIGGLDRDPAALWDDARRAVPPEHVEFLRDLPSHLLSGDLLFVHAGIRPGLPLEQQNRDDMMWIRGEFLEDPRPHPWLVVHGHSAVEIAEHRGNRVNLDSGAGYDRPITAAVFENGGVWTLDAFGRMPLEPIDRQTM
;
A
#
# COMPACT_ATOMS: atom_id res chain seq x y z
N MET A 1 20.96 -18.30 -13.97
CA MET A 1 21.28 -17.19 -13.05
C MET A 1 20.13 -17.07 -12.10
N THR A 2 20.34 -17.06 -10.79
CA THR A 2 19.28 -16.83 -9.79
C THR A 2 18.83 -15.38 -9.88
N THR A 3 17.53 -15.13 -10.01
CA THR A 3 16.98 -13.77 -9.94
C THR A 3 17.14 -13.27 -8.51
N PRO A 4 17.63 -12.03 -8.30
CA PRO A 4 17.72 -11.46 -6.96
C PRO A 4 16.34 -11.44 -6.27
N PRO A 5 16.28 -11.61 -4.94
CA PRO A 5 15.02 -11.54 -4.21
C PRO A 5 14.39 -10.14 -4.35
N VAL A 6 13.05 -10.11 -4.47
CA VAL A 6 12.26 -8.87 -4.42
C VAL A 6 11.41 -8.92 -3.14
N TYR A 7 11.46 -7.87 -2.36
CA TYR A 7 10.65 -7.73 -1.15
C TYR A 7 9.42 -6.89 -1.44
N ALA A 8 8.33 -7.15 -0.73
CA ALA A 8 7.15 -6.31 -0.78
C ALA A 8 6.60 -6.04 0.62
N VAL A 9 6.04 -4.86 0.81
CA VAL A 9 5.39 -4.42 2.05
C VAL A 9 3.94 -4.09 1.72
N GLY A 10 3.00 -4.69 2.45
CA GLY A 10 1.56 -4.42 2.33
C GLY A 10 1.18 -3.03 2.82
N ASP A 11 -0.13 -2.79 2.92
CA ASP A 11 -0.71 -1.51 3.35
C ASP A 11 -0.11 -1.03 4.67
N ILE A 12 0.17 0.27 4.77
CA ILE A 12 0.91 0.86 5.90
C ILE A 12 0.01 1.67 6.82
N HIS A 13 -0.88 2.48 6.25
CA HIS A 13 -1.87 3.26 6.96
C HIS A 13 -1.31 4.05 8.16
N GLY A 14 -0.25 4.83 7.94
CA GLY A 14 0.34 5.67 8.99
C GLY A 14 0.93 4.91 10.19
N GLN A 15 1.13 3.59 10.09
CA GLN A 15 1.69 2.76 11.16
C GLN A 15 3.24 2.77 11.10
N PHE A 16 3.83 3.91 11.40
CA PHE A 16 5.27 4.14 11.22
C PHE A 16 6.15 3.16 11.99
N ASP A 17 5.83 2.86 13.26
CA ASP A 17 6.61 1.90 14.05
C ASP A 17 6.56 0.48 13.48
N MET A 18 5.41 0.10 12.89
CA MET A 18 5.26 -1.20 12.21
C MET A 18 6.06 -1.23 10.92
N LEU A 19 6.03 -0.14 10.14
CA LEU A 19 6.87 0.01 8.94
C LEU A 19 8.35 -0.13 9.28
N GLN A 20 8.82 0.53 10.33
CA GLN A 20 10.22 0.41 10.75
C GLN A 20 10.59 -1.03 11.15
N ARG A 21 9.66 -1.79 11.77
CA ARG A 21 9.88 -3.22 12.08
C ARG A 21 10.00 -4.04 10.79
N ALA A 22 9.10 -3.85 9.84
CA ALA A 22 9.13 -4.53 8.55
C ALA A 22 10.45 -4.25 7.80
N LEU A 23 10.89 -3.00 7.77
CA LEU A 23 12.17 -2.61 7.16
C LEU A 23 13.36 -3.29 7.84
N ARG A 24 13.39 -3.39 9.18
CA ARG A 24 14.44 -4.11 9.89
C ARG A 24 14.43 -5.61 9.59
N GLN A 25 13.27 -6.23 9.44
CA GLN A 25 13.15 -7.64 9.04
C GLN A 25 13.73 -7.86 7.64
N ILE A 26 13.36 -6.99 6.68
CA ILE A 26 13.88 -7.03 5.32
C ILE A 26 15.40 -6.80 5.32
N GLU A 27 15.90 -5.81 6.04
CA GLU A 27 17.35 -5.53 6.12
C GLU A 27 18.15 -6.68 6.73
N LYS A 28 17.57 -7.38 7.71
CA LYS A 28 18.19 -8.59 8.33
C LYS A 28 18.27 -9.75 7.33
N ASP A 29 17.30 -9.88 6.45
CA ASP A 29 17.20 -10.99 5.47
C ASP A 29 17.97 -10.72 4.17
N GLY A 30 17.77 -9.54 3.57
CA GLY A 30 18.27 -9.16 2.25
C GLY A 30 19.34 -8.06 2.23
N GLY A 31 19.69 -7.52 3.39
CA GLY A 31 20.65 -6.42 3.49
C GLY A 31 20.07 -5.04 3.19
N THR A 32 20.93 -4.04 3.25
CA THR A 32 20.56 -2.63 3.04
C THR A 32 20.20 -2.28 1.60
N ASP A 33 20.67 -3.08 0.64
CA ASP A 33 20.46 -2.87 -0.80
C ASP A 33 19.29 -3.70 -1.34
N ALA A 34 18.47 -4.29 -0.43
CA ALA A 34 17.29 -5.06 -0.79
C ALA A 34 16.33 -4.23 -1.68
N LYS A 35 15.88 -4.82 -2.80
CA LYS A 35 14.85 -4.25 -3.65
C LYS A 35 13.49 -4.39 -2.96
N ILE A 36 12.84 -3.28 -2.61
CA ILE A 36 11.57 -3.26 -1.88
C ILE A 36 10.48 -2.56 -2.69
N VAL A 37 9.30 -3.19 -2.75
CA VAL A 37 8.07 -2.61 -3.33
C VAL A 37 7.07 -2.37 -2.19
N PHE A 38 6.65 -1.12 -2.00
CA PHE A 38 5.57 -0.76 -1.08
C PHE A 38 4.26 -0.69 -1.88
N LEU A 39 3.22 -1.40 -1.43
CA LEU A 39 2.01 -1.59 -2.21
C LEU A 39 0.99 -0.44 -2.13
N GLY A 40 1.35 0.68 -1.50
CA GLY A 40 0.46 1.84 -1.34
C GLY A 40 -0.29 1.85 -0.02
N ASP A 41 -1.31 2.72 0.07
CA ASP A 41 -2.05 3.03 1.29
C ASP A 41 -1.10 3.41 2.44
N LEU A 42 -0.30 4.43 2.18
CA LEU A 42 0.73 4.94 3.10
C LEU A 42 0.11 5.72 4.26
N VAL A 43 -1.00 6.41 3.98
CA VAL A 43 -1.68 7.36 4.87
C VAL A 43 -2.99 6.82 5.44
N ASP A 44 -3.61 7.62 6.28
CA ASP A 44 -4.90 7.40 6.94
C ASP A 44 -4.89 6.35 8.05
N ARG A 45 -5.85 6.44 8.97
CA ARG A 45 -6.08 5.54 10.11
C ARG A 45 -5.03 5.65 11.21
N GLY A 46 -3.77 5.41 10.91
CA GLY A 46 -2.66 5.55 11.86
C GLY A 46 -2.16 6.98 11.99
N THR A 47 -1.47 7.28 13.09
CA THR A 47 -1.05 8.64 13.48
C THR A 47 0.31 9.04 12.93
N GLY A 48 1.00 8.17 12.21
CA GLY A 48 2.36 8.39 11.70
C GLY A 48 2.45 8.63 10.18
N SER A 49 1.37 9.07 9.51
CA SER A 49 1.35 9.28 8.04
C SER A 49 2.49 10.19 7.57
N ARG A 50 2.73 11.29 8.27
CA ARG A 50 3.85 12.20 7.96
C ARG A 50 5.19 11.47 8.02
N GLN A 51 5.46 10.74 9.09
CA GLN A 51 6.73 10.02 9.28
C GLN A 51 6.91 8.90 8.25
N VAL A 52 5.81 8.24 7.83
CA VAL A 52 5.84 7.24 6.75
C VAL A 52 6.31 7.88 5.45
N ILE A 53 5.69 9.00 5.04
CA ILE A 53 6.06 9.72 3.81
C ILE A 53 7.51 10.19 3.87
N GLU A 54 7.92 10.85 4.97
CA GLU A 54 9.30 11.31 5.18
C GLU A 54 10.30 10.15 5.06
N CYS A 55 10.02 9.01 5.68
CA CYS A 55 10.88 7.83 5.65
C CYS A 55 11.08 7.29 4.22
N LEU A 56 10.00 7.25 3.42
CA LEU A 56 10.06 6.73 2.05
C LEU A 56 10.80 7.70 1.11
N ILE A 57 10.53 9.00 1.22
CA ILE A 57 11.27 10.04 0.48
C ILE A 57 12.77 9.98 0.81
N GLU A 58 13.12 9.95 2.09
CA GLU A 58 14.51 9.87 2.52
C GLU A 58 15.19 8.57 2.08
N GLY A 59 14.48 7.44 2.13
CA GLY A 59 15.01 6.16 1.65
C GLY A 59 15.41 6.21 0.18
N GLN A 60 14.52 6.72 -0.66
CA GLN A 60 14.79 6.91 -2.10
C GLN A 60 15.93 7.94 -2.34
N ALA A 61 15.93 9.06 -1.60
CA ALA A 61 16.99 10.07 -1.70
C ALA A 61 18.38 9.53 -1.29
N ARG A 62 18.43 8.54 -0.41
CA ARG A 62 19.66 7.82 -0.01
C ARG A 62 20.07 6.73 -1.01
N GLY A 63 19.35 6.56 -2.12
CA GLY A 63 19.66 5.59 -3.17
C GLY A 63 19.22 4.16 -2.84
N ARG A 64 18.27 3.95 -1.91
CA ARG A 64 17.66 2.65 -1.68
C ARG A 64 16.87 2.20 -2.91
N ASP A 65 16.92 0.92 -3.26
CA ASP A 65 16.14 0.34 -4.36
C ASP A 65 14.68 0.12 -3.91
N TRP A 66 13.99 1.24 -3.68
CA TRP A 66 12.63 1.29 -3.18
C TRP A 66 11.68 1.82 -4.26
N THR A 67 10.69 1.01 -4.64
CA THR A 67 9.55 1.43 -5.45
C THR A 67 8.32 1.57 -4.56
N VAL A 68 7.71 2.74 -4.56
CA VAL A 68 6.48 2.99 -3.79
C VAL A 68 5.34 3.12 -4.79
N LEU A 69 4.29 2.32 -4.61
CA LEU A 69 3.08 2.39 -5.43
C LEU A 69 2.03 3.29 -4.75
N THR A 70 1.12 3.85 -5.56
CA THR A 70 -0.01 4.59 -5.04
C THR A 70 -1.12 3.64 -4.59
N GLY A 71 -1.70 3.92 -3.41
CA GLY A 71 -2.96 3.32 -2.97
C GLY A 71 -4.14 4.27 -3.11
N ASN A 72 -5.34 3.78 -2.87
CA ASN A 72 -6.54 4.60 -2.96
C ASN A 72 -6.62 5.64 -1.83
N HIS A 73 -6.08 5.38 -0.65
CA HIS A 73 -6.01 6.34 0.44
C HIS A 73 -5.03 7.48 0.13
N ASP A 74 -3.92 7.18 -0.51
CA ASP A 74 -2.94 8.17 -0.96
C ASP A 74 -3.57 9.12 -1.99
N ASP A 75 -4.30 8.57 -2.95
CA ASP A 75 -5.01 9.33 -3.99
C ASP A 75 -6.14 10.20 -3.41
N LEU A 76 -6.87 9.70 -2.40
CA LEU A 76 -7.87 10.48 -1.67
C LEU A 76 -7.27 11.67 -0.92
N PHE A 77 -6.12 11.47 -0.27
CA PHE A 77 -5.41 12.55 0.42
C PHE A 77 -4.91 13.62 -0.57
N VAL A 78 -4.33 13.20 -1.70
CA VAL A 78 -3.93 14.14 -2.78
C VAL A 78 -5.14 14.92 -3.28
N GLY A 79 -6.29 14.26 -3.54
CA GLY A 79 -7.53 14.91 -3.96
C GLY A 79 -8.04 15.94 -2.95
N PHE A 80 -7.94 15.65 -1.65
CA PHE A 80 -8.25 16.61 -0.59
C PHE A 80 -7.29 17.80 -0.61
N MET A 81 -6.00 17.57 -0.75
CA MET A 81 -5.01 18.65 -0.82
C MET A 81 -5.22 19.57 -2.02
N ASP A 82 -5.61 19.02 -3.16
CA ASP A 82 -5.82 19.77 -4.41
C ASP A 82 -7.08 20.65 -4.38
N SER A 83 -8.16 20.18 -3.77
CA SER A 83 -9.48 20.80 -3.93
C SER A 83 -10.26 21.04 -2.64
N GLY A 84 -9.82 20.51 -1.51
CA GLY A 84 -10.61 20.47 -0.26
C GLY A 84 -11.78 19.47 -0.31
N ALA A 85 -11.91 18.69 -1.39
CA ALA A 85 -12.99 17.73 -1.53
C ALA A 85 -12.83 16.58 -0.54
N VAL A 86 -13.84 16.37 0.29
CA VAL A 86 -13.87 15.27 1.27
C VAL A 86 -14.67 14.07 0.78
N HIS A 87 -15.38 14.20 -0.33
CA HIS A 87 -16.14 13.11 -0.95
C HIS A 87 -15.54 12.75 -2.31
N ASP A 88 -15.37 11.46 -2.53
CA ASP A 88 -14.93 10.90 -3.79
C ASP A 88 -16.00 9.92 -4.32
N PRO A 89 -16.42 10.00 -5.60
CA PRO A 89 -17.47 9.14 -6.17
C PRO A 89 -17.08 7.65 -6.18
N ARG A 90 -15.79 7.32 -6.11
CA ARG A 90 -15.31 5.92 -6.02
C ARG A 90 -15.57 5.32 -4.64
N VAL A 91 -15.74 6.15 -3.61
CA VAL A 91 -16.15 5.70 -2.27
C VAL A 91 -17.65 5.44 -2.26
N LYS A 92 -18.07 4.24 -2.68
CA LYS A 92 -19.49 3.85 -2.88
C LYS A 92 -20.38 4.06 -1.66
N SER A 93 -19.81 4.02 -0.44
CA SER A 93 -20.56 4.29 0.79
C SER A 93 -20.88 5.78 1.01
N GLY A 94 -20.33 6.69 0.20
CA GLY A 94 -20.53 8.13 0.33
C GLY A 94 -19.95 8.76 1.61
N VAL A 95 -19.19 8.01 2.41
CA VAL A 95 -18.54 8.57 3.60
C VAL A 95 -17.40 9.51 3.21
N PRO A 96 -17.21 10.62 3.96
CA PRO A 96 -16.14 11.55 3.66
C PRO A 96 -14.77 10.98 4.01
N TRP A 97 -13.72 11.42 3.28
CA TRP A 97 -12.34 11.02 3.51
C TRP A 97 -11.88 11.24 4.96
N HIS A 98 -12.19 12.41 5.55
CA HIS A 98 -11.81 12.72 6.93
C HIS A 98 -12.63 11.95 7.98
N GLY A 99 -13.70 11.25 7.58
CA GLY A 99 -14.52 10.45 8.49
C GLY A 99 -13.79 9.22 9.06
N PRO A 100 -14.25 8.68 10.19
CA PRO A 100 -13.56 7.61 10.92
C PRO A 100 -13.42 6.31 10.12
N ARG A 101 -14.29 6.09 9.13
CA ARG A 101 -14.26 4.87 8.30
C ARG A 101 -13.11 4.88 7.28
N ILE A 102 -12.79 6.03 6.69
CA ILE A 102 -11.65 6.21 5.80
C ILE A 102 -10.40 6.53 6.62
N GLY A 103 -10.52 7.46 7.59
CA GLY A 103 -9.47 7.72 8.57
C GLY A 103 -8.52 8.85 8.21
N GLY A 104 -8.95 9.86 7.45
CA GLY A 104 -8.10 10.97 7.04
C GLY A 104 -7.72 11.93 8.17
N LEU A 105 -8.51 12.05 9.25
CA LEU A 105 -8.18 12.93 10.37
C LEU A 105 -6.85 12.60 11.05
N PRO A 106 -6.48 11.33 11.33
CA PRO A 106 -5.15 10.99 11.83
C PRO A 106 -4.01 11.44 10.91
N THR A 107 -4.23 11.42 9.59
CA THR A 107 -3.24 11.98 8.63
C THR A 107 -3.03 13.45 8.89
N LEU A 108 -4.10 14.26 8.99
CA LEU A 108 -4.00 15.67 9.32
C LEU A 108 -3.34 15.93 10.69
N ALA A 109 -3.70 15.11 11.69
CA ALA A 109 -3.11 15.19 13.02
C ALA A 109 -1.59 14.95 12.99
N SER A 110 -1.08 14.06 12.14
CA SER A 110 0.35 13.80 11.98
C SER A 110 1.15 15.02 11.52
N TYR A 111 0.50 15.96 10.86
CA TYR A 111 1.07 17.27 10.46
C TYR A 111 0.83 18.39 11.50
N GLY A 112 0.34 18.04 12.69
CA GLY A 112 0.11 19.00 13.78
C GLY A 112 -1.20 19.78 13.68
N ILE A 113 -2.12 19.37 12.81
CA ILE A 113 -3.43 20.01 12.67
C ILE A 113 -4.36 19.52 13.77
N GLY A 114 -4.79 20.42 14.65
CA GLY A 114 -5.72 20.15 15.75
C GLY A 114 -7.16 20.56 15.45
N GLY A 115 -8.06 20.33 16.42
CA GLY A 115 -9.48 20.72 16.31
C GLY A 115 -10.17 20.02 15.15
N LEU A 116 -10.06 18.68 15.07
CA LEU A 116 -10.45 17.86 13.93
C LEU A 116 -11.96 17.73 13.71
N ASP A 117 -12.78 18.29 14.59
CA ASP A 117 -14.25 18.38 14.52
C ASP A 117 -14.76 19.65 13.80
N ARG A 118 -13.84 20.41 13.19
CA ARG A 118 -14.15 21.65 12.47
C ARG A 118 -14.66 21.38 11.04
N ASP A 119 -15.12 22.49 10.42
CA ASP A 119 -15.50 22.51 9.02
C ASP A 119 -14.35 21.99 8.11
N PRO A 120 -14.63 21.08 7.17
CA PRO A 120 -13.64 20.58 6.21
C PRO A 120 -12.87 21.68 5.45
N ALA A 121 -13.50 22.80 5.12
CA ALA A 121 -12.83 23.93 4.46
C ALA A 121 -11.73 24.54 5.36
N ALA A 122 -12.00 24.68 6.66
CA ALA A 122 -11.01 25.16 7.61
C ALA A 122 -9.87 24.15 7.81
N LEU A 123 -10.17 22.86 7.80
CA LEU A 123 -9.14 21.80 7.84
C LEU A 123 -8.26 21.82 6.59
N TRP A 124 -8.84 22.06 5.43
CA TRP A 124 -8.11 22.17 4.17
C TRP A 124 -7.18 23.38 4.15
N ASP A 125 -7.66 24.54 4.62
CA ASP A 125 -6.83 25.74 4.74
C ASP A 125 -5.62 25.53 5.67
N ASP A 126 -5.80 24.81 6.77
CA ASP A 126 -4.70 24.43 7.66
C ASP A 126 -3.76 23.40 7.02
N ALA A 127 -4.31 22.41 6.33
CA ALA A 127 -3.53 21.40 5.63
C ALA A 127 -2.61 22.02 4.58
N ARG A 128 -3.10 22.94 3.78
CA ARG A 128 -2.29 23.67 2.78
C ARG A 128 -1.12 24.47 3.38
N ARG A 129 -1.20 24.83 4.65
CA ARG A 129 -0.11 25.53 5.37
C ARG A 129 0.85 24.56 6.06
N ALA A 130 0.35 23.42 6.53
CA ALA A 130 1.10 22.49 7.37
C ALA A 130 1.75 21.34 6.62
N VAL A 131 1.14 20.87 5.52
CA VAL A 131 1.66 19.75 4.72
C VAL A 131 2.70 20.30 3.74
N PRO A 132 3.95 19.78 3.79
CA PRO A 132 4.98 20.17 2.84
C PRO A 132 4.56 19.84 1.39
N PRO A 133 4.73 20.76 0.43
CA PRO A 133 4.38 20.51 -0.98
C PRO A 133 5.04 19.25 -1.55
N GLU A 134 6.30 18.99 -1.17
CA GLU A 134 7.06 17.81 -1.59
C GLU A 134 6.42 16.49 -1.16
N HIS A 135 5.64 16.44 -0.07
CA HIS A 135 4.90 15.24 0.33
C HIS A 135 3.73 14.98 -0.61
N VAL A 136 3.02 16.04 -1.01
CA VAL A 136 1.87 15.93 -1.94
C VAL A 136 2.36 15.58 -3.34
N GLU A 137 3.46 16.18 -3.79
CA GLU A 137 4.10 15.86 -5.07
C GLU A 137 4.59 14.42 -5.10
N PHE A 138 5.28 13.96 -4.04
CA PHE A 138 5.69 12.57 -3.90
C PHE A 138 4.52 11.61 -4.08
N LEU A 139 3.40 11.79 -3.35
CA LEU A 139 2.23 10.93 -3.46
C LEU A 139 1.56 10.98 -4.84
N ARG A 140 1.54 12.14 -5.47
CA ARG A 140 0.94 12.34 -6.82
C ARG A 140 1.71 11.59 -7.89
N ASP A 141 3.02 11.56 -7.78
CA ASP A 141 3.92 10.97 -8.79
C ASP A 141 4.11 9.45 -8.63
N LEU A 142 3.52 8.85 -7.61
CA LEU A 142 3.61 7.41 -7.38
C LEU A 142 3.04 6.60 -8.57
N PRO A 143 3.78 5.59 -9.06
CA PRO A 143 3.28 4.68 -10.09
C PRO A 143 2.13 3.80 -9.57
N SER A 144 1.25 3.38 -10.47
CA SER A 144 0.13 2.47 -10.15
C SER A 144 0.54 1.01 -10.06
N HIS A 145 1.68 0.63 -10.66
CA HIS A 145 2.17 -0.75 -10.69
C HIS A 145 3.67 -0.82 -10.94
N LEU A 146 4.23 -1.98 -10.66
CA LEU A 146 5.58 -2.38 -11.06
C LEU A 146 5.56 -3.79 -11.60
N LEU A 147 6.07 -4.00 -12.82
CA LEU A 147 6.35 -5.33 -13.36
C LEU A 147 7.82 -5.69 -13.13
N SER A 148 8.09 -6.81 -12.48
CA SER A 148 9.44 -7.30 -12.22
C SER A 148 9.51 -8.81 -12.50
N GLY A 149 9.96 -9.19 -13.70
CA GLY A 149 9.94 -10.57 -14.17
C GLY A 149 8.50 -11.12 -14.21
N ASP A 150 8.25 -12.22 -13.52
CA ASP A 150 6.94 -12.87 -13.45
C ASP A 150 6.05 -12.32 -12.32
N LEU A 151 6.44 -11.23 -11.66
CA LEU A 151 5.70 -10.58 -10.58
C LEU A 151 5.12 -9.25 -11.05
N LEU A 152 3.81 -9.06 -10.83
CA LEU A 152 3.13 -7.79 -11.02
C LEU A 152 2.69 -7.26 -9.66
N PHE A 153 3.29 -6.15 -9.22
CA PHE A 153 2.92 -5.45 -8.00
C PHE A 153 1.91 -4.35 -8.33
N VAL A 154 0.79 -4.36 -7.64
CA VAL A 154 -0.28 -3.34 -7.75
C VAL A 154 -0.88 -3.11 -6.36
N HIS A 155 -1.59 -1.99 -6.16
CA HIS A 155 -2.24 -1.78 -4.87
C HIS A 155 -3.46 -2.70 -4.68
N ALA A 156 -4.48 -2.63 -5.52
CA ALA A 156 -5.73 -3.40 -5.32
C ALA A 156 -5.84 -4.66 -6.19
N GLY A 157 -5.39 -4.60 -7.43
CA GLY A 157 -5.48 -5.70 -8.37
C GLY A 157 -5.51 -5.23 -9.82
N ILE A 158 -5.95 -6.11 -10.69
CA ILE A 158 -6.09 -5.88 -12.13
C ILE A 158 -7.46 -6.32 -12.62
N ARG A 159 -7.93 -5.79 -13.74
CA ARG A 159 -9.09 -6.33 -14.44
C ARG A 159 -8.67 -7.61 -15.16
N PRO A 160 -9.23 -8.78 -14.77
CA PRO A 160 -8.84 -10.06 -15.36
C PRO A 160 -9.07 -10.13 -16.88
N GLY A 161 -8.11 -10.72 -17.59
CA GLY A 161 -8.20 -10.92 -19.04
C GLY A 161 -7.81 -9.70 -19.89
N LEU A 162 -7.50 -8.56 -19.30
CA LEU A 162 -6.93 -7.42 -20.01
C LEU A 162 -5.38 -7.45 -19.95
N PRO A 163 -4.70 -7.10 -21.06
CA PRO A 163 -3.25 -6.90 -21.05
C PRO A 163 -2.89 -5.67 -20.18
N LEU A 164 -1.63 -5.61 -19.72
CA LEU A 164 -1.18 -4.58 -18.77
C LEU A 164 -1.36 -3.15 -19.31
N GLU A 165 -1.13 -2.96 -20.59
CA GLU A 165 -1.23 -1.66 -21.28
C GLU A 165 -2.67 -1.13 -21.39
N GLN A 166 -3.66 -2.01 -21.16
CA GLN A 166 -5.09 -1.67 -21.18
C GLN A 166 -5.70 -1.59 -19.77
N GLN A 167 -4.89 -1.85 -18.74
CA GLN A 167 -5.35 -1.70 -17.37
C GLN A 167 -5.57 -0.22 -17.03
N ASN A 168 -6.64 0.04 -16.28
CA ASN A 168 -6.94 1.39 -15.80
C ASN A 168 -6.27 1.64 -14.45
N ARG A 169 -5.70 2.84 -14.23
CA ARG A 169 -5.12 3.26 -12.95
C ARG A 169 -6.14 3.13 -11.80
N ASP A 170 -7.39 3.52 -12.01
CA ASP A 170 -8.43 3.42 -10.98
C ASP A 170 -8.73 1.96 -10.61
N ASP A 171 -8.80 1.04 -11.58
CA ASP A 171 -8.96 -0.38 -11.28
C ASP A 171 -7.79 -0.90 -10.45
N MET A 172 -6.55 -0.51 -10.77
CA MET A 172 -5.37 -0.92 -10.00
C MET A 172 -5.37 -0.44 -8.55
N MET A 173 -6.12 0.65 -8.23
CA MET A 173 -6.23 1.20 -6.87
C MET A 173 -7.52 0.79 -6.14
N TRP A 174 -8.58 0.37 -6.84
CA TRP A 174 -9.91 0.22 -6.24
C TRP A 174 -10.60 -1.12 -6.49
N ILE A 175 -10.14 -1.95 -7.45
CA ILE A 175 -10.83 -3.18 -7.83
C ILE A 175 -10.92 -4.16 -6.65
N ARG A 176 -12.02 -4.91 -6.56
CA ARG A 176 -12.24 -5.94 -5.53
C ARG A 176 -12.79 -7.21 -6.16
N GLY A 177 -14.10 -7.45 -6.08
CA GLY A 177 -14.75 -8.72 -6.43
C GLY A 177 -14.32 -9.31 -7.76
N GLU A 178 -14.35 -8.53 -8.85
CA GLU A 178 -13.95 -9.01 -10.18
C GLU A 178 -12.54 -9.61 -10.21
N PHE A 179 -11.60 -9.07 -9.44
CA PHE A 179 -10.24 -9.59 -9.34
C PHE A 179 -10.12 -10.68 -8.29
N LEU A 180 -10.67 -10.46 -7.09
CA LEU A 180 -10.49 -11.36 -5.97
C LEU A 180 -11.16 -12.73 -6.17
N GLU A 181 -12.27 -12.75 -6.92
CA GLU A 181 -13.08 -13.94 -7.19
C GLU A 181 -12.64 -14.68 -8.47
N ASP A 182 -11.78 -14.07 -9.31
CA ASP A 182 -11.30 -14.70 -10.53
C ASP A 182 -10.27 -15.82 -10.23
N PRO A 183 -10.58 -17.08 -10.53
CA PRO A 183 -9.67 -18.17 -10.28
C PRO A 183 -8.64 -18.42 -11.38
N ARG A 184 -8.78 -17.75 -12.53
CA ARG A 184 -7.93 -18.00 -13.69
C ARG A 184 -6.49 -17.57 -13.43
N PRO A 185 -5.50 -18.25 -14.03
CA PRO A 185 -4.13 -17.77 -13.99
C PRO A 185 -4.02 -16.44 -14.73
N HIS A 186 -3.19 -15.55 -14.22
CA HIS A 186 -2.77 -14.35 -14.92
C HIS A 186 -1.39 -14.59 -15.56
N PRO A 187 -0.93 -13.72 -16.50
CA PRO A 187 0.43 -13.82 -17.04
C PRO A 187 1.52 -13.69 -15.99
N TRP A 188 1.17 -13.14 -14.81
CA TRP A 188 2.06 -12.87 -13.67
C TRP A 188 1.44 -13.38 -12.37
N LEU A 189 2.26 -13.62 -11.36
CA LEU A 189 1.79 -13.66 -9.99
C LEU A 189 1.51 -12.22 -9.55
N VAL A 190 0.23 -11.89 -9.29
CA VAL A 190 -0.17 -10.53 -8.88
C VAL A 190 0.01 -10.37 -7.38
N VAL A 191 0.87 -9.43 -6.96
CA VAL A 191 1.11 -9.10 -5.55
C VAL A 191 0.36 -7.81 -5.22
N HIS A 192 -0.54 -7.87 -4.23
CA HIS A 192 -1.45 -6.77 -3.93
C HIS A 192 -1.76 -6.62 -2.44
N GLY A 193 -2.46 -5.51 -2.09
CA GLY A 193 -3.00 -5.17 -0.78
C GLY A 193 -4.49 -4.82 -0.84
N HIS A 194 -4.88 -3.67 -0.28
CA HIS A 194 -6.20 -3.02 -0.36
C HIS A 194 -7.37 -3.77 0.29
N SER A 195 -7.43 -5.06 0.17
CA SER A 195 -8.53 -5.90 0.67
C SER A 195 -8.06 -6.67 1.89
N ALA A 196 -8.23 -6.06 3.07
CA ALA A 196 -7.68 -6.57 4.31
C ALA A 196 -8.14 -8.00 4.62
N VAL A 197 -7.15 -8.86 4.92
CA VAL A 197 -7.29 -10.24 5.39
C VAL A 197 -6.71 -10.37 6.79
N GLU A 198 -6.96 -11.47 7.50
CA GLU A 198 -6.37 -11.67 8.83
C GLU A 198 -4.87 -11.90 8.78
N ILE A 199 -4.44 -12.69 7.84
CA ILE A 199 -3.04 -13.02 7.54
C ILE A 199 -2.84 -12.98 6.03
N ALA A 200 -1.62 -12.73 5.57
CA ALA A 200 -1.29 -12.75 4.14
C ALA A 200 -1.72 -14.07 3.48
N GLU A 201 -2.22 -13.99 2.24
CA GLU A 201 -2.77 -15.13 1.52
C GLU A 201 -2.10 -15.29 0.15
N HIS A 202 -1.80 -16.55 -0.20
CA HIS A 202 -1.39 -16.93 -1.54
C HIS A 202 -2.48 -17.79 -2.20
N ARG A 203 -3.11 -17.27 -3.27
CA ARG A 203 -4.23 -17.91 -3.96
C ARG A 203 -3.85 -18.61 -5.29
N GLY A 204 -2.56 -18.80 -5.53
CA GLY A 204 -2.01 -19.39 -6.75
C GLY A 204 -1.82 -18.38 -7.88
N ASN A 205 -2.79 -17.56 -8.19
CA ASN A 205 -2.72 -16.48 -9.18
C ASN A 205 -2.42 -15.09 -8.59
N ARG A 206 -2.53 -14.92 -7.27
CA ARG A 206 -2.26 -13.68 -6.55
C ARG A 206 -1.79 -13.93 -5.12
N VAL A 207 -1.10 -12.93 -4.56
CA VAL A 207 -0.68 -12.87 -3.15
C VAL A 207 -1.21 -11.56 -2.57
N ASN A 208 -1.99 -11.66 -1.49
CA ASN A 208 -2.49 -10.51 -0.75
C ASN A 208 -1.65 -10.28 0.51
N LEU A 209 -1.03 -9.10 0.64
CA LEU A 209 -0.18 -8.74 1.77
C LEU A 209 -0.84 -7.73 2.74
N ASP A 210 -2.08 -7.27 2.49
CA ASP A 210 -2.79 -6.40 3.42
C ASP A 210 -3.34 -7.22 4.60
N SER A 211 -2.53 -7.39 5.62
CA SER A 211 -2.93 -8.04 6.87
C SER A 211 -3.69 -7.12 7.84
N GLY A 212 -4.06 -5.93 7.39
CA GLY A 212 -4.93 -5.01 8.13
C GLY A 212 -4.20 -4.06 9.06
N ALA A 213 -3.06 -3.49 8.64
CA ALA A 213 -2.36 -2.46 9.40
C ALA A 213 -3.25 -1.27 9.77
N GLY A 214 -4.18 -0.90 8.89
CA GLY A 214 -5.20 0.12 9.16
C GLY A 214 -6.19 -0.23 10.27
N TYR A 215 -6.12 -1.43 10.83
CA TYR A 215 -6.92 -1.94 11.96
C TYR A 215 -6.01 -2.40 13.10
N ASP A 216 -4.85 -1.79 13.25
CA ASP A 216 -3.83 -2.06 14.27
C ASP A 216 -3.27 -3.49 14.26
N ARG A 217 -3.36 -4.20 13.11
CA ARG A 217 -2.73 -5.49 12.90
C ARG A 217 -1.33 -5.31 12.30
N PRO A 218 -0.41 -6.29 12.43
CA PRO A 218 0.94 -6.16 11.90
C PRO A 218 0.97 -5.91 10.39
N ILE A 219 1.89 -5.05 9.93
CA ILE A 219 2.23 -4.95 8.50
C ILE A 219 2.91 -6.25 8.08
N THR A 220 2.49 -6.82 6.95
CA THR A 220 3.18 -7.94 6.33
C THR A 220 4.29 -7.45 5.41
N ALA A 221 5.50 -7.94 5.65
CA ALA A 221 6.59 -7.94 4.68
C ALA A 221 6.75 -9.35 4.10
N ALA A 222 6.96 -9.43 2.78
CA ALA A 222 7.17 -10.70 2.09
C ALA A 222 8.41 -10.64 1.19
N VAL A 223 8.97 -11.82 0.87
CA VAL A 223 10.05 -11.98 -0.10
C VAL A 223 9.66 -12.97 -1.18
N PHE A 224 9.99 -12.62 -2.40
CA PHE A 224 9.75 -13.40 -3.63
C PHE A 224 11.10 -13.77 -4.23
N GLU A 225 11.39 -15.07 -4.29
CA GLU A 225 12.68 -15.56 -4.77
C GLU A 225 12.52 -16.94 -5.41
N ASN A 226 13.10 -17.15 -6.60
CA ASN A 226 13.10 -18.45 -7.29
C ASN A 226 11.71 -19.12 -7.41
N GLY A 227 10.65 -18.33 -7.59
CA GLY A 227 9.27 -18.80 -7.70
C GLY A 227 8.59 -19.13 -6.36
N GLY A 228 9.28 -19.02 -5.23
CA GLY A 228 8.71 -19.16 -3.90
C GLY A 228 8.30 -17.82 -3.29
N VAL A 229 7.42 -17.89 -2.29
CA VAL A 229 6.93 -16.73 -1.52
C VAL A 229 7.08 -17.02 -0.03
N TRP A 230 7.60 -16.07 0.72
CA TRP A 230 7.70 -16.14 2.17
C TRP A 230 7.26 -14.82 2.80
N THR A 231 6.59 -14.89 3.94
CA THR A 231 6.46 -13.72 4.82
C THR A 231 7.67 -13.62 5.74
N LEU A 232 7.94 -12.43 6.25
CA LEU A 232 9.02 -12.17 7.20
C LEU A 232 8.47 -11.89 8.58
N ASP A 233 9.06 -12.52 9.58
CA ASP A 233 8.79 -12.24 10.98
C ASP A 233 10.09 -12.04 11.78
N ALA A 234 10.00 -12.01 13.11
CA ALA A 234 11.16 -11.85 13.99
C ALA A 234 12.16 -13.03 13.89
N PHE A 235 11.69 -14.20 13.45
CA PHE A 235 12.48 -15.43 13.36
C PHE A 235 13.04 -15.67 11.95
N GLY A 236 12.58 -14.94 10.95
CA GLY A 236 13.02 -15.01 9.56
C GLY A 236 11.90 -15.33 8.58
N ARG A 237 12.21 -16.10 7.53
CA ARG A 237 11.28 -16.44 6.46
C ARG A 237 10.32 -17.54 6.88
N MET A 238 9.03 -17.29 6.70
CA MET A 238 7.95 -18.26 6.87
C MET A 238 7.31 -18.55 5.50
N PRO A 239 7.31 -19.80 4.99
CA PRO A 239 6.73 -20.11 3.70
C PRO A 239 5.26 -19.67 3.61
N LEU A 240 4.90 -19.03 2.50
CA LEU A 240 3.53 -18.66 2.17
C LEU A 240 3.09 -19.48 0.94
N GLU A 241 2.60 -20.69 1.22
CA GLU A 241 2.20 -21.63 0.20
C GLU A 241 0.82 -21.27 -0.39
N PRO A 242 0.57 -21.60 -1.68
CA PRO A 242 -0.75 -21.45 -2.26
C PRO A 242 -1.79 -22.26 -1.49
N ILE A 243 -2.90 -21.61 -1.12
CA ILE A 243 -4.04 -22.30 -0.49
C ILE A 243 -4.63 -23.29 -1.49
N ASP A 244 -4.66 -24.56 -1.12
CA ASP A 244 -5.24 -25.62 -1.96
C ASP A 244 -6.75 -25.39 -2.14
N ARG A 245 -7.20 -25.32 -3.39
CA ARG A 245 -8.61 -25.03 -3.74
C ARG A 245 -9.58 -26.19 -3.42
N GLN A 246 -9.05 -27.34 -3.03
CA GLN A 246 -9.88 -28.52 -2.72
C GLN A 246 -10.45 -28.52 -1.28
N THR A 247 -10.10 -27.53 -0.46
CA THR A 247 -10.45 -27.48 0.98
C THR A 247 -11.50 -26.41 1.34
N MET A 248 -12.19 -25.82 0.34
CA MET A 248 -13.32 -24.92 0.58
C MET A 248 -14.65 -25.47 0.10
#